data_a0fdfb1f609390a2b676696f5b4594e1
#
_entry.id   a0fdfb1f609390a2b676696f5b4594e1
#
_cell.length_a   1.000
_cell.length_b   1.000
_cell.length_c   1.000
_cell.angle_alpha   90.00
_cell.angle_beta   90.00
_cell.angle_gamma   90.00
#
_symmetry.space_group_name_H-M   'P 1'
#
loop_
_entity.id
_entity.type
_entity.pdbx_description
1 polymer ?
#
loop_
_entity_poly.entity_id
_entity_poly.type
_entity_poly.pdbx_seq_one_letter_code
_entity_poly.pdbx_strand_id
1 'polypeptide(L)'
;MQDHMDFRDVVHATQSQMLKEFGGENVFQGRVIEVHIGTLPSDQAFTFTDWTAEMKAKASICISEDDTLIQSLQIAIERIQSMIDKGMDNSKKVLQSLIDKANNRIIEIKSGKKPPIKPDKNAKYYAEFTVDLDIIDEPMIADPDVNNEDTSKRYTHDTIRELSYYKGKKKIDLGFVGSCMVHKGDIKIVAKMLRNLEEIHGKVEFKAPLVLTAPTYNIIEELIEEGDWEILKKYSGFEFDDSKPKNIARTKYDNILYLERPGCN
;
A
#
# COMPACT_ATOMS: atom_id res chain seq x y z
N MET A 1 -8.77 -12.06 5.22
CA MET A 1 -8.54 -11.63 3.82
C MET A 1 -8.03 -12.81 3.01
N GLN A 2 -8.50 -12.99 1.80
CA GLN A 2 -8.02 -14.06 0.91
C GLN A 2 -6.64 -13.71 0.32
N ASP A 3 -5.85 -14.72 -0.07
CA ASP A 3 -4.46 -14.58 -0.55
C ASP A 3 -4.25 -13.70 -1.80
N HIS A 4 -5.32 -13.33 -2.49
CA HIS A 4 -5.30 -12.52 -3.73
C HIS A 4 -5.76 -11.07 -3.52
N MET A 5 -5.99 -10.67 -2.28
CA MET A 5 -6.45 -9.33 -1.92
C MET A 5 -5.34 -8.56 -1.20
N ASP A 6 -5.23 -7.29 -1.48
CA ASP A 6 -4.34 -6.39 -0.76
C ASP A 6 -5.12 -5.48 0.22
N PHE A 7 -4.39 -4.70 1.00
CA PHE A 7 -5.02 -3.84 1.99
C PHE A 7 -5.78 -2.64 1.36
N ARG A 8 -5.58 -2.35 0.09
CA ARG A 8 -6.36 -1.35 -0.65
C ARG A 8 -7.81 -1.77 -0.82
N ASP A 9 -8.08 -3.06 -0.92
CA ASP A 9 -9.45 -3.57 -0.94
C ASP A 9 -10.17 -3.20 0.36
N VAL A 10 -9.49 -3.29 1.50
CA VAL A 10 -10.00 -2.82 2.81
C VAL A 10 -10.27 -1.32 2.80
N VAL A 11 -9.36 -0.54 2.22
CA VAL A 11 -9.51 0.91 2.08
C VAL A 11 -10.76 1.26 1.28
N HIS A 12 -10.94 0.67 0.11
CA HIS A 12 -12.10 0.91 -0.73
C HIS A 12 -13.41 0.40 -0.11
N ALA A 13 -13.38 -0.76 0.56
CA ALA A 13 -14.53 -1.27 1.31
C ALA A 13 -14.92 -0.30 2.43
N THR A 14 -13.95 0.21 3.18
CA THR A 14 -14.15 1.21 4.23
C THR A 14 -14.82 2.47 3.66
N GLN A 15 -14.32 2.96 2.53
CA GLN A 15 -14.90 4.13 1.87
C GLN A 15 -16.35 3.89 1.42
N SER A 16 -16.61 2.75 0.79
CA SER A 16 -17.95 2.38 0.36
C SER A 16 -18.91 2.27 1.55
N GLN A 17 -18.49 1.58 2.62
CA GLN A 17 -19.31 1.42 3.81
C GLN A 17 -19.58 2.76 4.50
N MET A 18 -18.57 3.59 4.69
CA MET A 18 -18.72 4.92 5.26
C MET A 18 -19.75 5.76 4.50
N LEU A 19 -19.64 5.83 3.16
CA LEU A 19 -20.57 6.59 2.34
C LEU A 19 -22.00 6.04 2.42
N LYS A 20 -22.17 4.72 2.48
CA LYS A 20 -23.51 4.11 2.65
C LYS A 20 -24.10 4.42 4.02
N GLU A 21 -23.34 4.26 5.09
CA GLU A 21 -23.80 4.40 6.47
C GLU A 21 -24.20 5.85 6.80
N PHE A 22 -23.47 6.83 6.25
CA PHE A 22 -23.70 8.24 6.48
C PHE A 22 -24.42 8.94 5.31
N GLY A 23 -25.21 8.21 4.53
CA GLY A 23 -26.09 8.77 3.48
C GLY A 23 -25.35 9.53 2.38
N GLY A 24 -24.12 9.14 2.07
CA GLY A 24 -23.25 9.78 1.09
C GLY A 24 -22.35 10.87 1.67
N GLU A 25 -22.45 11.15 2.98
CA GLU A 25 -21.55 12.11 3.64
C GLU A 25 -20.16 11.51 3.78
N ASN A 26 -19.16 12.27 3.34
CA ASN A 26 -17.77 11.96 3.66
C ASN A 26 -17.43 12.49 5.06
N VAL A 27 -17.62 11.64 6.07
CA VAL A 27 -17.36 11.99 7.47
C VAL A 27 -15.88 12.19 7.81
N PHE A 28 -14.97 11.86 6.90
CA PHE A 28 -13.53 12.11 7.07
C PHE A 28 -13.13 13.55 6.72
N GLN A 29 -13.93 14.21 5.87
CA GLN A 29 -13.57 15.51 5.35
C GLN A 29 -13.33 16.55 6.45
N GLY A 30 -12.12 17.08 6.48
CA GLY A 30 -11.75 18.16 7.39
C GLY A 30 -11.55 17.73 8.85
N ARG A 31 -11.57 16.43 9.16
CA ARG A 31 -11.48 15.86 10.50
C ARG A 31 -10.17 15.11 10.71
N VAL A 32 -9.85 14.83 11.96
CA VAL A 32 -8.79 13.89 12.35
C VAL A 32 -9.43 12.52 12.51
N ILE A 33 -8.82 11.51 11.90
CA ILE A 33 -9.31 10.14 11.91
C ILE A 33 -8.50 9.33 12.92
N GLU A 34 -9.16 8.65 13.82
CA GLU A 34 -8.58 7.65 14.71
C GLU A 34 -8.96 6.26 14.22
N VAL A 35 -7.96 5.45 13.92
CA VAL A 35 -8.12 4.13 13.34
C VAL A 35 -7.62 3.08 14.32
N HIS A 36 -8.50 2.20 14.75
CA HIS A 36 -8.17 1.07 15.60
C HIS A 36 -7.93 -0.16 14.73
N ILE A 37 -6.67 -0.53 14.56
CA ILE A 37 -6.26 -1.61 13.65
C ILE A 37 -5.97 -2.93 14.37
N GLY A 38 -6.05 -2.96 15.70
CA GLY A 38 -5.78 -4.16 16.49
C GLY A 38 -4.37 -4.72 16.21
N THR A 39 -4.32 -5.94 15.71
CA THR A 39 -3.10 -6.69 15.41
C THR A 39 -2.64 -6.58 13.96
N LEU A 40 -3.24 -5.73 13.14
CA LEU A 40 -2.81 -5.55 11.75
C LEU A 40 -1.36 -5.03 11.69
N PRO A 41 -0.54 -5.50 10.73
CA PRO A 41 0.82 -5.02 10.55
C PRO A 41 0.91 -3.51 10.34
N SER A 42 2.01 -2.91 10.74
CA SER A 42 2.17 -1.44 10.67
C SER A 42 2.25 -0.90 9.25
N ASP A 43 2.71 -1.68 8.27
CA ASP A 43 2.67 -1.30 6.85
C ASP A 43 1.23 -1.12 6.36
N GLN A 44 0.33 -2.04 6.74
CA GLN A 44 -1.11 -1.90 6.48
C GLN A 44 -1.71 -0.70 7.20
N ALA A 45 -1.28 -0.45 8.45
CA ALA A 45 -1.66 0.74 9.19
C ALA A 45 -1.26 2.03 8.46
N PHE A 46 -0.05 2.09 7.92
CA PHE A 46 0.43 3.23 7.14
C PHE A 46 -0.36 3.40 5.85
N THR A 47 -0.62 2.33 5.13
CA THR A 47 -1.46 2.37 3.92
C THR A 47 -2.82 3.01 4.23
N PHE A 48 -3.46 2.61 5.33
CA PHE A 48 -4.76 3.14 5.71
C PHE A 48 -4.69 4.63 6.11
N THR A 49 -3.73 5.01 6.95
CA THR A 49 -3.62 6.40 7.41
C THR A 49 -3.27 7.37 6.29
N ASP A 50 -2.40 6.96 5.37
CA ASP A 50 -2.01 7.78 4.24
C ASP A 50 -3.21 7.99 3.28
N TRP A 51 -3.95 6.92 3.00
CA TRP A 51 -5.16 7.00 2.18
C TRP A 51 -6.22 7.97 2.72
N THR A 52 -6.33 8.18 4.02
CA THR A 52 -7.33 9.13 4.57
C THR A 52 -7.13 10.55 4.05
N ALA A 53 -5.94 10.91 3.56
CA ALA A 53 -5.68 12.18 2.90
C ALA A 53 -6.48 12.33 1.60
N GLU A 54 -6.65 11.26 0.81
CA GLU A 54 -7.48 11.25 -0.40
C GLU A 54 -8.96 11.49 -0.07
N MET A 55 -9.39 11.10 1.13
CA MET A 55 -10.71 11.40 1.68
C MET A 55 -10.79 12.79 2.32
N LYS A 56 -9.81 13.66 2.09
CA LYS A 56 -9.74 15.04 2.61
C LYS A 56 -9.71 15.12 4.13
N ALA A 57 -9.22 14.08 4.80
CA ALA A 57 -8.92 14.15 6.23
C ALA A 57 -7.78 15.13 6.51
N LYS A 58 -7.76 15.75 7.68
CA LYS A 58 -6.66 16.63 8.10
C LYS A 58 -5.47 15.87 8.67
N ALA A 59 -5.74 14.76 9.31
CA ALA A 59 -4.73 13.86 9.86
C ALA A 59 -5.38 12.49 10.14
N SER A 60 -4.54 11.48 10.31
CA SER A 60 -4.96 10.18 10.76
C SER A 60 -3.98 9.62 11.77
N ILE A 61 -4.49 8.93 12.77
CA ILE A 61 -3.72 8.30 13.84
C ILE A 61 -4.14 6.84 13.93
N CYS A 62 -3.17 5.93 13.79
CA CYS A 62 -3.40 4.52 14.06
C CYS A 62 -3.16 4.17 15.52
N ILE A 63 -4.13 3.51 16.10
CA ILE A 63 -4.03 2.89 17.41
C ILE A 63 -3.78 1.41 17.20
N SER A 64 -2.60 0.95 17.56
CA SER A 64 -2.19 -0.44 17.49
C SER A 64 -1.94 -1.01 18.88
N GLU A 65 -1.94 -2.34 18.98
CA GLU A 65 -1.54 -3.02 20.20
C GLU A 65 -0.03 -2.90 20.43
N ASP A 66 0.39 -2.95 21.69
CA ASP A 66 1.78 -2.78 22.11
C ASP A 66 2.70 -3.81 21.43
N ASP A 67 2.25 -5.08 21.36
CA ASP A 67 3.01 -6.17 20.74
C ASP A 67 3.18 -5.98 19.22
N THR A 68 2.16 -5.49 18.54
CA THR A 68 2.22 -5.17 17.11
C THR A 68 3.25 -4.06 16.84
N LEU A 69 3.26 -3.02 17.66
CA LEU A 69 4.24 -1.95 17.54
C LEU A 69 5.67 -2.44 17.83
N ILE A 70 5.85 -3.29 18.85
CA ILE A 70 7.15 -3.90 19.16
C ILE A 70 7.64 -4.73 17.99
N GLN A 71 6.79 -5.59 17.43
CA GLN A 71 7.13 -6.41 16.26
C GLN A 71 7.55 -5.54 15.06
N SER A 72 6.82 -4.47 14.79
CA SER A 72 7.15 -3.53 13.72
C SER A 72 8.50 -2.86 13.91
N LEU A 73 8.84 -2.48 15.15
CA LEU A 73 10.15 -1.91 15.48
C LEU A 73 11.26 -2.96 15.31
N GLN A 74 11.02 -4.23 15.63
CA GLN A 74 11.98 -5.31 15.44
C GLN A 74 12.28 -5.57 13.95
N ILE A 75 11.23 -5.62 13.12
CA ILE A 75 11.37 -5.74 11.66
C ILE A 75 12.18 -4.56 11.09
N ALA A 76 11.90 -3.33 11.57
CA ALA A 76 12.65 -2.16 11.15
C ALA A 76 14.14 -2.23 11.55
N ILE A 77 14.44 -2.74 12.75
CA ILE A 77 15.83 -2.96 13.22
C ILE A 77 16.56 -3.96 12.31
N GLU A 78 15.96 -5.11 12.03
CA GLU A 78 16.52 -6.13 11.17
C GLU A 78 16.83 -5.59 9.77
N ARG A 79 15.89 -4.83 9.21
CA ARG A 79 16.06 -4.21 7.89
C ARG A 79 17.19 -3.18 7.88
N ILE A 80 17.26 -2.31 8.89
CA ILE A 80 18.34 -1.32 9.00
C ILE A 80 19.70 -2.01 9.22
N GLN A 81 19.75 -3.09 10.01
CA GLN A 81 20.96 -3.87 10.20
C GLN A 81 21.43 -4.49 8.87
N SER A 82 20.52 -5.07 8.09
CA SER A 82 20.83 -5.58 6.75
C SER A 82 21.42 -4.51 5.84
N MET A 83 20.92 -3.27 5.88
CA MET A 83 21.49 -2.16 5.12
C MET A 83 22.93 -1.83 5.53
N ILE A 84 23.22 -1.86 6.83
CA ILE A 84 24.58 -1.67 7.37
C ILE A 84 25.49 -2.80 6.90
N ASP A 85 25.04 -4.05 6.98
CA ASP A 85 25.82 -5.24 6.62
C ASP A 85 26.14 -5.28 5.11
N LYS A 86 25.25 -4.72 4.28
CA LYS A 86 25.47 -4.54 2.83
C LYS A 86 26.40 -3.36 2.47
N GLY A 87 26.99 -2.70 3.46
CA GLY A 87 28.04 -1.69 3.26
C GLY A 87 27.52 -0.29 2.94
N MET A 88 26.35 0.09 3.43
CA MET A 88 25.85 1.47 3.33
C MET A 88 26.60 2.43 4.28
N ASP A 89 27.92 2.51 4.12
CA ASP A 89 28.83 3.16 5.08
C ASP A 89 28.62 4.66 5.24
N ASN A 90 28.22 5.36 4.19
CA ASN A 90 27.99 6.82 4.25
C ASN A 90 26.87 7.24 5.22
N SER A 91 26.03 6.31 5.62
CA SER A 91 24.90 6.51 6.51
C SER A 91 24.99 5.70 7.80
N LYS A 92 26.06 4.94 8.02
CA LYS A 92 26.19 3.96 9.12
C LYS A 92 25.89 4.57 10.49
N LYS A 93 26.38 5.77 10.79
CA LYS A 93 26.08 6.48 12.05
C LYS A 93 24.60 6.76 12.23
N VAL A 94 23.94 7.20 11.15
CA VAL A 94 22.50 7.51 11.17
C VAL A 94 21.71 6.23 11.34
N LEU A 95 22.04 5.20 10.58
CA LEU A 95 21.38 3.89 10.64
C LEU A 95 21.54 3.27 12.05
N GLN A 96 22.73 3.29 12.63
CA GLN A 96 22.93 2.82 14.00
C GLN A 96 22.11 3.62 15.01
N SER A 97 22.04 4.94 14.88
CA SER A 97 21.22 5.78 15.76
C SER A 97 19.72 5.45 15.65
N LEU A 98 19.24 5.04 14.47
CA LEU A 98 17.86 4.59 14.30
C LEU A 98 17.60 3.24 15.00
N ILE A 99 18.54 2.29 14.90
CA ILE A 99 18.49 1.03 15.66
C ILE A 99 18.42 1.30 17.15
N ASP A 100 19.31 2.16 17.66
CA ASP A 100 19.38 2.48 19.09
C ASP A 100 18.07 3.13 19.58
N LYS A 101 17.49 4.04 18.79
CA LYS A 101 16.19 4.66 19.09
C LYS A 101 15.06 3.64 19.10
N ALA A 102 15.03 2.71 18.13
CA ALA A 102 14.01 1.67 18.05
C ALA A 102 14.12 0.72 19.26
N ASN A 103 15.34 0.27 19.61
CA ASN A 103 15.56 -0.55 20.80
C ASN A 103 15.13 0.15 22.09
N ASN A 104 15.49 1.43 22.26
CA ASN A 104 15.07 2.20 23.40
C ASN A 104 13.55 2.33 23.45
N ARG A 105 12.88 2.51 22.31
CA ARG A 105 11.43 2.58 22.25
C ARG A 105 10.77 1.27 22.66
N ILE A 106 11.31 0.12 22.24
CA ILE A 106 10.85 -1.22 22.67
C ILE A 106 10.95 -1.36 24.20
N ILE A 107 12.08 -0.92 24.78
CA ILE A 107 12.28 -0.96 26.24
C ILE A 107 11.26 -0.06 26.96
N GLU A 108 11.03 1.15 26.46
CA GLU A 108 10.06 2.09 27.04
C GLU A 108 8.63 1.52 27.02
N ILE A 109 8.23 0.84 25.93
CA ILE A 109 6.91 0.19 25.81
C ILE A 109 6.83 -0.97 26.81
N LYS A 110 7.79 -1.91 26.78
CA LYS A 110 7.80 -3.09 27.65
C LYS A 110 7.83 -2.76 29.14
N SER A 111 8.49 -1.67 29.49
CA SER A 111 8.57 -1.21 30.91
C SER A 111 7.37 -0.37 31.35
N GLY A 112 6.46 -0.03 30.43
CA GLY A 112 5.34 0.89 30.71
C GLY A 112 5.77 2.35 30.96
N LYS A 113 7.04 2.69 30.77
CA LYS A 113 7.56 4.05 31.01
C LYS A 113 6.96 5.07 30.04
N LYS A 114 6.81 4.67 28.80
CA LYS A 114 6.12 5.42 27.74
C LYS A 114 5.26 4.47 26.93
N PRO A 115 4.05 4.17 27.38
CA PRO A 115 3.15 3.34 26.60
C PRO A 115 2.81 4.00 25.26
N PRO A 116 2.34 3.25 24.26
CA PRO A 116 1.77 3.80 23.05
C PRO A 116 0.62 4.76 23.34
N ILE A 117 0.39 5.68 22.41
CA ILE A 117 -0.73 6.62 22.51
C ILE A 117 -2.03 5.83 22.48
N LYS A 118 -2.93 6.15 23.40
CA LYS A 118 -4.29 5.60 23.50
C LYS A 118 -5.28 6.75 23.60
N PRO A 119 -6.51 6.59 23.12
CA PRO A 119 -7.54 7.60 23.27
C PRO A 119 -7.88 7.82 24.75
N ASP A 120 -8.30 9.03 25.07
CA ASP A 120 -8.83 9.34 26.38
C ASP A 120 -10.12 8.54 26.65
N LYS A 121 -10.33 8.10 27.90
CA LYS A 121 -11.52 7.29 28.27
C LYS A 121 -12.86 7.94 27.93
N ASN A 122 -12.90 9.27 27.84
CA ASN A 122 -14.09 10.05 27.55
C ASN A 122 -13.97 10.82 26.23
N ALA A 123 -13.13 10.36 25.30
CA ALA A 123 -13.02 10.94 23.96
C ALA A 123 -14.42 10.99 23.30
N LYS A 124 -14.72 12.13 22.69
CA LYS A 124 -15.98 12.29 21.95
C LYS A 124 -15.66 12.34 20.47
N TYR A 125 -16.31 11.48 19.71
CA TYR A 125 -16.17 11.39 18.28
C TYR A 125 -17.38 11.99 17.56
N TYR A 126 -17.14 12.54 16.38
CA TYR A 126 -18.22 13.03 15.51
C TYR A 126 -19.04 11.86 14.94
N ALA A 127 -18.34 10.81 14.56
CA ALA A 127 -18.91 9.59 14.02
C ALA A 127 -17.99 8.41 14.36
N GLU A 128 -18.57 7.24 14.49
CA GLU A 128 -17.87 5.98 14.70
C GLU A 128 -18.51 4.91 13.82
N PHE A 129 -17.70 4.06 13.19
CA PHE A 129 -18.19 2.88 12.48
C PHE A 129 -17.13 1.79 12.46
N THR A 130 -17.57 0.58 12.22
CA THR A 130 -16.69 -0.60 12.19
C THR A 130 -16.74 -1.24 10.82
N VAL A 131 -15.58 -1.57 10.29
CA VAL A 131 -15.45 -2.34 9.04
C VAL A 131 -15.16 -3.78 9.41
N ASP A 132 -16.04 -4.68 9.00
CA ASP A 132 -15.83 -6.11 9.11
C ASP A 132 -14.97 -6.59 7.93
N LEU A 133 -13.75 -7.04 8.22
CA LEU A 133 -12.82 -7.50 7.18
C LEU A 133 -13.20 -8.86 6.60
N ASP A 134 -14.02 -9.65 7.31
CA ASP A 134 -14.43 -10.98 6.86
C ASP A 134 -15.46 -10.94 5.73
N ILE A 135 -16.15 -9.81 5.57
CA ILE A 135 -17.09 -9.61 4.45
C ILE A 135 -16.44 -9.18 3.14
N ILE A 136 -15.13 -8.89 3.16
CA ILE A 136 -14.39 -8.48 1.96
C ILE A 136 -13.82 -9.74 1.32
N ASP A 137 -14.53 -10.30 0.36
CA ASP A 137 -14.25 -11.60 -0.27
C ASP A 137 -13.72 -11.48 -1.71
N GLU A 138 -13.81 -10.31 -2.34
CA GLU A 138 -13.22 -10.04 -3.64
C GLU A 138 -12.61 -8.62 -3.71
N PRO A 139 -11.71 -8.35 -4.69
CA PRO A 139 -11.11 -7.04 -4.85
C PRO A 139 -12.13 -5.92 -5.06
N MET A 140 -11.88 -4.79 -4.42
CA MET A 140 -12.72 -3.59 -4.48
C MET A 140 -12.17 -2.57 -5.46
N ILE A 141 -12.99 -2.11 -6.38
CA ILE A 141 -12.64 -1.13 -7.41
C ILE A 141 -13.30 0.20 -7.12
N ALA A 142 -12.53 1.27 -7.10
CA ALA A 142 -13.02 2.63 -7.11
C ALA A 142 -12.96 3.19 -8.55
N ASP A 143 -14.12 3.36 -9.17
CA ASP A 143 -14.23 3.98 -10.49
C ASP A 143 -14.50 5.47 -10.29
N PRO A 144 -13.56 6.36 -10.61
CA PRO A 144 -13.70 7.79 -10.31
C PRO A 144 -14.71 8.52 -11.18
N ASP A 145 -15.28 7.87 -12.19
CA ASP A 145 -16.19 8.50 -13.17
C ASP A 145 -15.68 9.88 -13.62
N VAL A 146 -14.50 9.90 -14.21
CA VAL A 146 -13.79 11.13 -14.61
C VAL A 146 -14.55 11.97 -15.63
N ASN A 147 -15.55 11.37 -16.31
CA ASN A 147 -16.41 12.07 -17.25
C ASN A 147 -17.55 12.84 -16.58
N ASN A 148 -17.78 12.65 -15.29
CA ASN A 148 -18.80 13.40 -14.58
C ASN A 148 -18.30 14.81 -14.26
N GLU A 149 -18.95 15.82 -14.84
CA GLU A 149 -18.61 17.24 -14.61
C GLU A 149 -18.83 17.65 -13.16
N ASP A 150 -19.83 17.08 -12.50
CA ASP A 150 -20.06 17.26 -11.08
C ASP A 150 -19.07 16.43 -10.26
N THR A 151 -17.99 17.08 -9.84
CA THR A 151 -16.93 16.44 -9.06
C THR A 151 -17.39 15.89 -7.70
N SER A 152 -18.54 16.34 -7.18
CA SER A 152 -19.11 15.82 -5.94
C SER A 152 -19.69 14.41 -6.09
N LYS A 153 -19.99 14.01 -7.32
CA LYS A 153 -20.51 12.68 -7.68
C LYS A 153 -19.41 11.67 -8.04
N ARG A 154 -18.16 12.14 -8.16
CA ARG A 154 -17.03 11.24 -8.27
C ARG A 154 -16.79 10.57 -6.93
N TYR A 155 -16.37 9.33 -6.90
CA TYR A 155 -16.14 8.59 -5.66
C TYR A 155 -17.36 8.56 -4.72
N THR A 156 -18.48 8.13 -5.24
CA THR A 156 -19.65 7.80 -4.42
C THR A 156 -19.63 6.30 -4.07
N HIS A 157 -20.48 5.88 -3.12
CA HIS A 157 -20.64 4.45 -2.84
C HIS A 157 -21.08 3.64 -4.07
N ASP A 158 -21.67 4.29 -5.08
CA ASP A 158 -22.04 3.64 -6.33
C ASP A 158 -20.89 3.44 -7.31
N THR A 159 -19.78 4.14 -7.13
CA THR A 159 -18.55 4.01 -7.94
C THR A 159 -17.50 3.14 -7.29
N ILE A 160 -17.72 2.69 -6.05
CA ILE A 160 -16.85 1.78 -5.32
C ILE A 160 -17.57 0.45 -5.18
N ARG A 161 -17.17 -0.53 -5.98
CA ARG A 161 -17.83 -1.83 -6.13
C ARG A 161 -16.80 -2.94 -6.18
N GLU A 162 -17.26 -4.14 -5.96
CA GLU A 162 -16.54 -5.38 -6.16
C GLU A 162 -16.07 -5.52 -7.63
N LEU A 163 -14.94 -6.18 -7.84
CA LEU A 163 -14.38 -6.44 -9.17
C LEU A 163 -15.40 -7.14 -10.11
N SER A 164 -16.18 -8.07 -9.58
CA SER A 164 -17.22 -8.81 -10.33
C SER A 164 -18.24 -7.88 -10.97
N TYR A 165 -18.57 -6.76 -10.32
CA TYR A 165 -19.48 -5.76 -10.88
C TYR A 165 -18.94 -5.12 -12.16
N TYR A 166 -17.63 -4.87 -12.26
CA TYR A 166 -17.00 -4.24 -13.43
C TYR A 166 -16.59 -5.21 -14.51
N LYS A 167 -16.52 -6.50 -14.21
CA LYS A 167 -16.11 -7.54 -15.15
C LYS A 167 -16.97 -7.54 -16.42
N GLY A 168 -16.32 -7.36 -17.57
CA GLY A 168 -16.98 -7.26 -18.88
C GLY A 168 -17.66 -5.92 -19.18
N LYS A 169 -17.71 -4.97 -18.23
CA LYS A 169 -18.31 -3.64 -18.42
C LYS A 169 -17.29 -2.56 -18.72
N LYS A 170 -16.05 -2.75 -18.28
CA LYS A 170 -14.95 -1.78 -18.47
C LYS A 170 -13.86 -2.40 -19.31
N LYS A 171 -13.34 -1.62 -20.24
CA LYS A 171 -12.13 -1.93 -21.00
C LYS A 171 -10.94 -1.30 -20.30
N ILE A 172 -9.88 -2.08 -20.14
CA ILE A 172 -8.62 -1.62 -19.57
C ILE A 172 -7.63 -1.36 -20.72
N ASP A 173 -7.12 -0.16 -20.83
CA ASP A 173 -6.13 0.21 -21.85
C ASP A 173 -4.70 0.26 -21.26
N LEU A 174 -4.57 0.39 -19.92
CA LEU A 174 -3.30 0.40 -19.20
C LEU A 174 -3.53 -0.18 -17.80
N GLY A 175 -2.68 -1.10 -17.38
CA GLY A 175 -2.55 -1.54 -15.99
C GLY A 175 -1.42 -0.78 -15.31
N PHE A 176 -1.62 -0.33 -14.08
CA PHE A 176 -0.59 0.34 -13.29
C PHE A 176 -0.54 -0.25 -11.89
N VAL A 177 0.64 -0.66 -11.46
CA VAL A 177 0.90 -1.12 -10.09
C VAL A 177 1.97 -0.23 -9.49
N GLY A 178 1.60 0.55 -8.50
CA GLY A 178 2.50 1.46 -7.83
C GLY A 178 1.74 2.59 -7.16
N SER A 179 2.29 3.13 -6.10
CA SER A 179 1.86 4.38 -5.45
C SER A 179 2.86 4.74 -4.36
N CYS A 180 2.72 5.93 -3.75
CA CYS A 180 3.44 6.29 -2.53
C CYS A 180 3.18 5.33 -1.36
N MET A 181 2.11 4.55 -1.42
CA MET A 181 1.63 3.65 -0.37
C MET A 181 1.87 2.17 -0.67
N VAL A 182 2.46 1.85 -1.82
CA VAL A 182 2.82 0.47 -2.16
C VAL A 182 3.98 0.02 -1.30
N HIS A 183 3.82 -1.13 -0.67
CA HIS A 183 4.87 -1.80 0.08
C HIS A 183 5.45 -2.99 -0.70
N LYS A 184 6.59 -3.51 -0.26
CA LYS A 184 7.19 -4.70 -0.86
C LYS A 184 6.22 -5.88 -0.87
N GLY A 185 5.42 -6.03 0.19
CA GLY A 185 4.40 -7.08 0.30
C GLY A 185 3.39 -7.04 -0.84
N ASP A 186 2.90 -5.87 -1.21
CA ASP A 186 1.93 -5.70 -2.30
C ASP A 186 2.53 -6.11 -3.64
N ILE A 187 3.78 -5.72 -3.90
CA ILE A 187 4.48 -6.11 -5.13
C ILE A 187 4.72 -7.63 -5.18
N LYS A 188 5.01 -8.26 -4.05
CA LYS A 188 5.15 -9.73 -3.95
C LYS A 188 3.83 -10.45 -4.22
N ILE A 189 2.69 -9.88 -3.82
CA ILE A 189 1.37 -10.42 -4.17
C ILE A 189 1.20 -10.41 -5.70
N VAL A 190 1.56 -9.32 -6.37
CA VAL A 190 1.51 -9.26 -7.85
C VAL A 190 2.42 -10.31 -8.47
N ALA A 191 3.65 -10.48 -7.98
CA ALA A 191 4.57 -11.52 -8.47
C ALA A 191 3.99 -12.93 -8.28
N LYS A 192 3.39 -13.21 -7.13
CA LYS A 192 2.69 -14.48 -6.86
C LYS A 192 1.52 -14.71 -7.82
N MET A 193 0.69 -13.68 -8.03
CA MET A 193 -0.43 -13.77 -8.97
C MET A 193 0.03 -14.07 -10.41
N LEU A 194 1.10 -13.43 -10.86
CA LEU A 194 1.67 -13.68 -12.20
C LEU A 194 2.21 -15.10 -12.34
N ARG A 195 2.88 -15.65 -11.32
CA ARG A 195 3.32 -17.07 -11.31
C ARG A 195 2.13 -18.01 -11.36
N ASN A 196 1.11 -17.79 -10.54
CA ASN A 196 -0.09 -18.61 -10.55
C ASN A 196 -0.79 -18.59 -11.91
N LEU A 197 -0.83 -17.45 -12.58
CA LEU A 197 -1.37 -17.34 -13.94
C LEU A 197 -0.56 -18.18 -14.93
N GLU A 198 0.77 -18.18 -14.84
CA GLU A 198 1.63 -19.02 -15.70
C GLU A 198 1.46 -20.51 -15.41
N GLU A 199 1.32 -20.89 -14.15
CA GLU A 199 1.09 -22.29 -13.77
C GLU A 199 -0.23 -22.83 -14.33
N ILE A 200 -1.29 -22.01 -14.31
CA ILE A 200 -2.64 -22.42 -14.76
C ILE A 200 -2.78 -22.37 -16.29
N HIS A 201 -2.24 -21.34 -16.92
CA HIS A 201 -2.52 -21.02 -18.32
C HIS A 201 -1.31 -21.12 -19.26
N GLY A 202 -0.12 -21.41 -18.72
CA GLY A 202 1.13 -21.30 -19.47
C GLY A 202 1.51 -19.83 -19.68
N LYS A 203 2.22 -19.54 -20.78
CA LYS A 203 2.60 -18.17 -21.11
C LYS A 203 1.35 -17.31 -21.36
N VAL A 204 1.14 -16.32 -20.52
CA VAL A 204 0.05 -15.34 -20.65
C VAL A 204 0.52 -14.11 -21.38
N GLU A 205 -0.31 -13.57 -22.26
CA GLU A 205 -0.07 -12.30 -22.95
C GLU A 205 -1.17 -11.31 -22.55
N PHE A 206 -0.78 -10.21 -21.90
CA PHE A 206 -1.73 -9.17 -21.53
C PHE A 206 -2.12 -8.33 -22.74
N LYS A 207 -3.42 -8.10 -22.90
CA LYS A 207 -3.96 -7.22 -23.96
C LYS A 207 -3.67 -5.74 -23.70
N ALA A 208 -3.46 -5.35 -22.44
CA ALA A 208 -3.10 -4.02 -22.03
C ALA A 208 -1.70 -4.04 -21.40
N PRO A 209 -0.88 -3.00 -21.63
CA PRO A 209 0.42 -2.90 -20.97
C PRO A 209 0.28 -2.78 -19.46
N LEU A 210 1.21 -3.37 -18.72
CA LEU A 210 1.32 -3.26 -17.27
C LEU A 210 2.54 -2.44 -16.91
N VAL A 211 2.34 -1.36 -16.19
CA VAL A 211 3.39 -0.49 -15.65
C VAL A 211 3.58 -0.83 -14.18
N LEU A 212 4.81 -1.02 -13.76
CA LEU A 212 5.19 -1.34 -12.39
C LEU A 212 6.15 -0.29 -11.86
N THR A 213 5.89 0.23 -10.66
CA THR A 213 6.82 1.10 -9.95
C THR A 213 7.01 0.59 -8.52
N ALA A 214 8.26 0.47 -8.08
CA ALA A 214 8.57 0.18 -6.69
C ALA A 214 8.79 1.49 -5.92
N PRO A 215 8.45 1.55 -4.63
CA PRO A 215 8.57 2.78 -3.84
C PRO A 215 10.03 3.20 -3.60
N THR A 216 10.97 2.28 -3.57
CA THR A 216 12.40 2.54 -3.39
C THR A 216 13.27 1.55 -4.15
N TYR A 217 14.51 1.97 -4.45
CA TYR A 217 15.52 1.06 -5.03
C TYR A 217 15.84 -0.15 -4.17
N ASN A 218 15.89 0.02 -2.86
CA ASN A 218 16.17 -1.08 -1.95
C ASN A 218 15.14 -2.20 -2.07
N ILE A 219 13.87 -1.83 -2.31
CA ILE A 219 12.82 -2.84 -2.55
C ILE A 219 13.07 -3.58 -3.86
N ILE A 220 13.53 -2.91 -4.91
CA ILE A 220 13.90 -3.58 -6.17
C ILE A 220 15.05 -4.55 -5.94
N GLU A 221 16.10 -4.15 -5.22
CA GLU A 221 17.23 -5.02 -4.88
C GLU A 221 16.78 -6.25 -4.07
N GLU A 222 15.90 -6.05 -3.07
CA GLU A 222 15.32 -7.14 -2.30
C GLU A 222 14.48 -8.10 -3.17
N LEU A 223 13.68 -7.57 -4.10
CA LEU A 223 12.89 -8.38 -5.03
C LEU A 223 13.77 -9.17 -6.03
N ILE A 224 14.91 -8.61 -6.43
CA ILE A 224 15.92 -9.31 -7.26
C ILE A 224 16.51 -10.46 -6.46
N GLU A 225 16.97 -10.22 -5.23
CA GLU A 225 17.54 -11.23 -4.34
C GLU A 225 16.57 -12.37 -4.02
N GLU A 226 15.29 -12.06 -3.88
CA GLU A 226 14.21 -13.01 -3.60
C GLU A 226 13.67 -13.72 -4.85
N GLY A 227 14.12 -13.33 -6.05
CA GLY A 227 13.71 -13.92 -7.33
C GLY A 227 12.33 -13.49 -7.82
N ASP A 228 11.71 -12.49 -7.19
CA ASP A 228 10.40 -11.96 -7.60
C ASP A 228 10.51 -11.00 -8.78
N TRP A 229 11.65 -10.33 -8.94
CA TRP A 229 11.85 -9.32 -9.97
C TRP A 229 11.72 -9.84 -11.39
N GLU A 230 12.20 -11.05 -11.67
CA GLU A 230 12.19 -11.61 -13.02
C GLU A 230 10.77 -11.82 -13.57
N ILE A 231 9.84 -12.30 -12.74
CA ILE A 231 8.45 -12.47 -13.18
C ILE A 231 7.77 -11.11 -13.39
N LEU A 232 8.07 -10.13 -12.54
CA LEU A 232 7.54 -8.77 -12.66
C LEU A 232 8.06 -8.11 -13.95
N LYS A 233 9.37 -8.20 -14.22
CA LYS A 233 10.02 -7.71 -15.43
C LYS A 233 9.45 -8.34 -16.70
N LYS A 234 9.18 -9.63 -16.68
CA LYS A 234 8.61 -10.38 -17.81
C LYS A 234 7.26 -9.84 -18.26
N TYR A 235 6.41 -9.44 -17.30
CA TYR A 235 5.05 -8.98 -17.56
C TYR A 235 4.89 -7.47 -17.56
N SER A 236 5.85 -6.73 -17.01
CA SER A 236 5.86 -5.28 -17.18
C SER A 236 6.13 -4.93 -18.65
N GLY A 237 5.42 -3.94 -19.17
CA GLY A 237 5.64 -3.46 -20.54
C GLY A 237 6.96 -2.72 -20.74
N PHE A 238 7.93 -2.84 -19.82
CA PHE A 238 9.20 -2.13 -19.85
C PHE A 238 10.33 -3.00 -20.38
N GLU A 239 11.18 -2.41 -21.20
CA GLU A 239 12.50 -2.95 -21.51
C GLU A 239 13.51 -2.36 -20.52
N PHE A 240 14.09 -3.22 -19.70
CA PHE A 240 15.17 -2.83 -18.81
C PHE A 240 16.49 -2.99 -19.56
N ASP A 241 17.28 -1.93 -19.61
CA ASP A 241 18.65 -1.98 -20.13
C ASP A 241 19.60 -2.30 -18.96
N ASP A 242 19.87 -3.59 -18.75
CA ASP A 242 20.74 -4.07 -17.68
C ASP A 242 22.19 -3.57 -17.82
N SER A 243 22.58 -2.98 -18.98
CA SER A 243 23.92 -2.43 -19.23
C SER A 243 24.08 -0.99 -18.74
N LYS A 244 22.99 -0.30 -18.39
CA LYS A 244 23.03 1.09 -17.91
C LYS A 244 22.86 1.19 -16.41
N PRO A 245 23.62 2.07 -15.75
CA PRO A 245 23.44 2.27 -14.33
C PRO A 245 22.01 2.76 -14.09
N LYS A 246 21.31 1.94 -13.33
CA LYS A 246 20.10 2.23 -12.55
C LYS A 246 19.31 3.43 -13.09
N ASN A 247 18.15 3.27 -13.74
CA ASN A 247 17.12 4.30 -13.81
C ASN A 247 16.47 4.65 -15.14
N ILE A 248 16.65 3.90 -16.20
CA ILE A 248 15.91 4.18 -17.44
C ILE A 248 15.24 2.89 -17.91
N ALA A 249 13.98 2.74 -17.56
CA ALA A 249 13.12 1.79 -18.24
C ALA A 249 12.49 2.47 -19.45
N ARG A 250 12.54 1.83 -20.62
CA ARG A 250 11.78 2.24 -21.79
C ARG A 250 10.58 1.33 -21.93
N THR A 251 9.43 1.90 -22.24
CA THR A 251 8.27 1.07 -22.58
C THR A 251 8.47 0.46 -23.96
N LYS A 252 7.96 -0.76 -24.17
CA LYS A 252 7.84 -1.37 -25.50
C LYS A 252 6.91 -0.59 -26.45
N TYR A 253 6.18 0.35 -25.90
CA TYR A 253 5.24 1.22 -26.59
C TYR A 253 5.93 2.55 -26.82
N ASP A 254 6.22 2.86 -28.08
CA ASP A 254 6.99 4.04 -28.49
C ASP A 254 6.65 5.30 -27.70
N ASN A 255 7.71 5.93 -27.18
CA ASN A 255 7.77 7.30 -26.67
C ASN A 255 7.36 7.62 -25.23
N ILE A 256 7.16 6.69 -24.31
CA ILE A 256 7.03 7.03 -22.90
C ILE A 256 8.32 6.71 -22.15
N LEU A 257 9.07 7.74 -21.80
CA LEU A 257 10.26 7.63 -20.94
C LEU A 257 9.81 7.70 -19.49
N TYR A 258 9.83 6.56 -18.79
CA TYR A 258 9.65 6.55 -17.34
C TYR A 258 11.02 6.59 -16.68
N LEU A 259 11.28 7.67 -15.95
CA LEU A 259 12.33 7.68 -14.95
C LEU A 259 11.78 6.89 -13.76
N GLU A 260 12.46 5.81 -13.37
CA GLU A 260 12.25 5.16 -12.08
C GLU A 260 12.59 6.18 -10.98
N ARG A 261 11.63 7.00 -10.61
CA ARG A 261 11.72 7.77 -9.38
C ARG A 261 10.85 7.08 -8.34
N PRO A 262 11.42 6.68 -7.21
CA PRO A 262 10.62 6.37 -6.05
C PRO A 262 9.82 7.63 -5.69
N GLY A 263 8.52 7.51 -5.55
CA GLY A 263 7.69 8.62 -5.13
C GLY A 263 6.29 8.62 -5.76
N CYS A 264 5.45 9.44 -5.19
CA CYS A 264 4.13 9.73 -5.74
C CYS A 264 4.23 10.34 -7.14
N ASN A 265 3.53 9.78 -8.07
CA ASN A 265 3.21 10.43 -9.34
C ASN A 265 1.83 11.06 -9.24
#